data_8b375494521aa96d0cb4d4881c130686
#
_entry.id   8b375494521aa96d0cb4d4881c130686
#
_cell.length_a   1.000
_cell.length_b   1.000
_cell.length_c   1.000
_cell.angle_alpha   90.00
_cell.angle_beta   90.00
_cell.angle_gamma   90.00
#
_symmetry.space_group_name_H-M   'P 1'
#
loop_
_entity.id
_entity.type
_entity.pdbx_description
1 polymer ?
#
loop_
_entity_poly.entity_id
_entity_poly.type
_entity_poly.pdbx_seq_one_letter_code
_entity_poly.pdbx_strand_id
1 'polypeptide(L)'
;MRTFIQNNKSKNYNIMAFELAKLPYAFDALEPHIDAKTMEIHHDKHHAAYTNNLNAAIEGTDLANATIEEILAKGTDKPAVRNNGGGFYNHNLFWEILTPGGANQPTAEVAEAINAAFGSFEAFKDEFSKAAA
;
A
#
# COMPACT_ATOMS: atom_id res chain seq x y z
N MET A 1 36.88 -1.04 -45.17
CA MET A 1 36.39 -0.47 -43.88
C MET A 1 34.86 -0.60 -43.86
N ARG A 2 34.29 -1.54 -43.09
CA ARG A 2 32.84 -1.69 -42.95
C ARG A 2 32.48 -1.12 -41.56
N THR A 3 31.78 -0.01 -41.59
CA THR A 3 31.28 0.66 -40.36
C THR A 3 30.07 -0.10 -39.85
N PHE A 4 30.17 -0.75 -38.70
CA PHE A 4 29.06 -1.34 -37.99
C PHE A 4 28.24 -0.23 -37.34
N ILE A 5 27.07 0.09 -37.89
CA ILE A 5 26.05 0.92 -37.24
C ILE A 5 25.38 0.03 -36.19
N GLN A 6 25.69 0.24 -34.92
CA GLN A 6 24.92 -0.33 -33.81
C GLN A 6 23.57 0.41 -33.77
N ASN A 7 22.53 -0.29 -34.25
CA ASN A 7 21.14 0.14 -33.99
C ASN A 7 20.81 -0.10 -32.51
N ASN A 8 21.02 0.94 -31.73
CA ASN A 8 20.53 0.97 -30.33
C ASN A 8 19.02 1.19 -30.38
N LYS A 9 18.24 0.11 -30.51
CA LYS A 9 16.80 0.15 -30.28
C LYS A 9 16.59 0.37 -28.79
N SER A 10 16.42 1.63 -28.36
CA SER A 10 15.85 1.97 -27.08
C SER A 10 14.46 1.32 -27.02
N LYS A 11 14.33 0.26 -26.23
CA LYS A 11 13.03 -0.28 -25.87
C LYS A 11 12.34 0.78 -25.04
N ASN A 12 11.42 1.52 -25.63
CA ASN A 12 10.47 2.34 -24.90
C ASN A 12 9.58 1.38 -24.10
N TYR A 13 9.99 1.07 -22.86
CA TYR A 13 9.12 0.48 -21.89
C TYR A 13 8.11 1.57 -21.50
N ASN A 14 6.84 1.38 -21.82
CA ASN A 14 5.77 2.12 -21.17
C ASN A 14 5.85 1.73 -19.69
N ILE A 15 6.53 2.53 -18.89
CA ILE A 15 6.62 2.32 -17.45
C ILE A 15 5.22 2.62 -16.93
N MET A 16 4.52 1.61 -16.44
CA MET A 16 3.30 1.78 -15.66
C MET A 16 3.71 2.23 -14.27
N ALA A 17 3.91 3.56 -14.11
CA ALA A 17 4.18 4.12 -12.80
C ALA A 17 2.93 3.96 -11.89
N PHE A 18 3.16 3.59 -10.64
CA PHE A 18 2.10 3.61 -9.63
C PHE A 18 1.67 5.05 -9.36
N GLU A 19 0.38 5.27 -9.24
CA GLU A 19 -0.20 6.57 -8.90
C GLU A 19 -0.64 6.58 -7.43
N LEU A 20 -0.57 7.76 -6.80
CA LEU A 20 -1.14 7.95 -5.47
C LEU A 20 -2.66 7.77 -5.56
N ALA A 21 -3.19 6.75 -4.89
CA ALA A 21 -4.62 6.50 -4.86
C ALA A 21 -5.37 7.67 -4.20
N LYS A 22 -6.51 8.05 -4.75
CA LYS A 22 -7.37 9.06 -4.12
C LYS A 22 -8.02 8.48 -2.87
N LEU A 23 -8.15 9.29 -1.82
CA LEU A 23 -8.97 8.90 -0.68
C LEU A 23 -10.42 8.70 -1.10
N PRO A 24 -11.10 7.65 -0.61
CA PRO A 24 -12.51 7.42 -0.89
C PRO A 24 -13.46 8.35 -0.13
N TYR A 25 -12.93 9.22 0.75
CA TYR A 25 -13.66 10.18 1.59
C TYR A 25 -12.82 11.45 1.81
N ALA A 26 -13.45 12.52 2.35
CA ALA A 26 -12.76 13.76 2.67
C ALA A 26 -11.80 13.60 3.86
N PHE A 27 -10.79 14.48 3.98
CA PHE A 27 -9.81 14.41 5.05
C PHE A 27 -10.41 14.49 6.46
N ASP A 28 -11.51 15.22 6.62
CA ASP A 28 -12.24 15.41 7.91
C ASP A 28 -13.27 14.31 8.20
N ALA A 29 -13.46 13.35 7.30
CA ALA A 29 -14.54 12.37 7.42
C ALA A 29 -14.36 11.38 8.59
N LEU A 30 -13.17 11.26 9.15
CA LEU A 30 -12.87 10.39 10.29
C LEU A 30 -12.84 11.13 11.64
N GLU A 31 -13.16 12.43 11.65
CA GLU A 31 -13.28 13.17 12.90
C GLU A 31 -14.46 12.66 13.75
N PRO A 32 -14.34 12.71 15.07
CA PRO A 32 -13.25 13.26 15.89
C PRO A 32 -12.11 12.27 16.18
N HIS A 33 -12.07 11.10 15.54
CA HIS A 33 -11.10 10.04 15.85
C HIS A 33 -9.72 10.29 15.22
N ILE A 34 -9.71 10.78 14.00
CA ILE A 34 -8.49 11.18 13.27
C ILE A 34 -8.79 12.56 12.66
N ASP A 35 -8.00 13.57 13.00
CA ASP A 35 -8.19 14.93 12.50
C ASP A 35 -7.79 15.08 11.03
N ALA A 36 -8.40 16.05 10.35
CA ALA A 36 -8.20 16.33 8.94
C ALA A 36 -6.73 16.60 8.58
N LYS A 37 -5.96 17.26 9.46
CA LYS A 37 -4.55 17.57 9.21
C LYS A 37 -3.68 16.33 9.25
N THR A 38 -3.95 15.41 10.17
CA THR A 38 -3.29 14.10 10.25
C THR A 38 -3.57 13.30 8.98
N MET A 39 -4.83 13.26 8.52
CA MET A 39 -5.20 12.56 7.28
C MET A 39 -4.50 13.16 6.05
N GLU A 40 -4.49 14.48 5.91
CA GLU A 40 -3.79 15.18 4.82
C GLU A 40 -2.28 14.82 4.80
N ILE A 41 -1.60 14.91 5.94
CA ILE A 41 -0.17 14.59 6.03
C ILE A 41 0.09 13.13 5.74
N HIS A 42 -0.73 12.24 6.30
CA HIS A 42 -0.57 10.79 6.12
C HIS A 42 -0.75 10.37 4.66
N HIS A 43 -1.71 10.97 3.96
CA HIS A 43 -1.93 10.72 2.53
C HIS A 43 -0.94 11.48 1.64
N ASP A 44 -0.93 12.82 1.70
CA ASP A 44 -0.24 13.67 0.72
C ASP A 44 1.28 13.73 0.93
N LYS A 45 1.78 13.30 2.10
CA LYS A 45 3.22 13.25 2.38
C LYS A 45 3.73 11.81 2.50
N HIS A 46 3.18 11.02 3.43
CA HIS A 46 3.71 9.67 3.68
C HIS A 46 3.37 8.70 2.56
N HIS A 47 2.10 8.56 2.18
CA HIS A 47 1.72 7.67 1.08
C HIS A 47 2.30 8.12 -0.26
N ALA A 48 2.29 9.42 -0.54
CA ALA A 48 2.92 9.98 -1.75
C ALA A 48 4.43 9.67 -1.80
N ALA A 49 5.13 9.76 -0.67
CA ALA A 49 6.56 9.41 -0.61
C ALA A 49 6.80 7.93 -0.92
N TYR A 50 6.01 7.00 -0.36
CA TYR A 50 6.11 5.58 -0.68
C TYR A 50 5.86 5.32 -2.17
N THR A 51 4.85 5.94 -2.75
CA THR A 51 4.51 5.83 -4.17
C THR A 51 5.67 6.27 -5.06
N ASN A 52 6.22 7.46 -4.81
CA ASN A 52 7.32 8.02 -5.59
C ASN A 52 8.61 7.20 -5.45
N ASN A 53 8.94 6.79 -4.23
CA ASN A 53 10.14 5.99 -3.95
C ASN A 53 10.04 4.58 -4.52
N LEU A 54 8.85 3.96 -4.53
CA LEU A 54 8.63 2.68 -5.19
C LEU A 54 8.88 2.81 -6.69
N ASN A 55 8.28 3.80 -7.36
CA ASN A 55 8.49 4.05 -8.78
C ASN A 55 9.98 4.21 -9.11
N ALA A 56 10.70 5.01 -8.33
CA ALA A 56 12.14 5.19 -8.50
C ALA A 56 12.93 3.88 -8.27
N ALA A 57 12.53 3.06 -7.31
CA ALA A 57 13.22 1.81 -6.99
C ALA A 57 13.05 0.71 -8.04
N ILE A 58 11.95 0.73 -8.81
CA ILE A 58 11.67 -0.26 -9.86
C ILE A 58 12.02 0.23 -11.27
N GLU A 59 12.27 1.52 -11.45
CA GLU A 59 12.62 2.11 -12.74
C GLU A 59 13.81 1.40 -13.38
N GLY A 60 13.67 1.03 -14.65
CA GLY A 60 14.72 0.34 -15.42
C GLY A 60 15.01 -1.10 -14.98
N THR A 61 14.22 -1.66 -14.08
CA THR A 61 14.34 -3.05 -13.63
C THR A 61 13.29 -3.96 -14.30
N ASP A 62 13.39 -5.27 -14.08
CA ASP A 62 12.40 -6.27 -14.49
C ASP A 62 11.07 -6.15 -13.76
N LEU A 63 11.02 -5.35 -12.68
CA LEU A 63 9.81 -5.07 -11.90
C LEU A 63 9.01 -3.87 -12.43
N ALA A 64 9.54 -3.08 -13.38
CA ALA A 64 8.92 -1.82 -13.83
C ALA A 64 7.51 -1.97 -14.43
N ASN A 65 7.14 -3.17 -14.87
CA ASN A 65 5.81 -3.47 -15.44
C ASN A 65 5.06 -4.55 -14.64
N ALA A 66 5.52 -4.85 -13.43
CA ALA A 66 4.89 -5.86 -12.57
C ALA A 66 3.77 -5.23 -11.73
N THR A 67 2.80 -6.03 -11.31
CA THR A 67 1.80 -5.62 -10.32
C THR A 67 2.45 -5.45 -8.95
N ILE A 68 1.78 -4.74 -8.02
CA ILE A 68 2.32 -4.54 -6.68
C ILE A 68 2.51 -5.87 -5.93
N GLU A 69 1.60 -6.83 -6.13
CA GLU A 69 1.69 -8.17 -5.54
C GLU A 69 2.89 -8.94 -6.08
N GLU A 70 3.14 -8.87 -7.39
CA GLU A 70 4.32 -9.48 -8.00
C GLU A 70 5.63 -8.84 -7.52
N ILE A 71 5.64 -7.50 -7.33
CA ILE A 71 6.78 -6.76 -6.80
C ILE A 71 7.07 -7.21 -5.36
N LEU A 72 6.04 -7.30 -4.52
CA LEU A 72 6.17 -7.74 -3.14
C LEU A 72 6.61 -9.21 -3.04
N ALA A 73 6.16 -10.06 -3.95
CA ALA A 73 6.58 -11.45 -3.99
C ALA A 73 8.05 -11.65 -4.43
N LYS A 74 8.57 -10.82 -5.33
CA LYS A 74 9.88 -10.99 -5.98
C LYS A 74 10.97 -10.04 -5.50
N GLY A 75 10.59 -8.90 -4.93
CA GLY A 75 11.51 -7.80 -4.61
C GLY A 75 11.91 -7.69 -3.14
N THR A 76 11.60 -8.69 -2.31
CA THR A 76 11.79 -8.64 -0.86
C THR A 76 13.26 -8.60 -0.41
N ASP A 77 14.18 -9.06 -1.24
CA ASP A 77 15.63 -8.99 -1.05
C ASP A 77 16.22 -7.58 -1.27
N LYS A 78 15.46 -6.69 -1.93
CA LYS A 78 15.83 -5.30 -2.19
C LYS A 78 15.13 -4.38 -1.18
N PRO A 79 15.83 -3.83 -0.17
CA PRO A 79 15.19 -3.04 0.90
C PRO A 79 14.35 -1.86 0.39
N ALA A 80 14.81 -1.14 -0.64
CA ALA A 80 14.09 -0.03 -1.22
C ALA A 80 12.75 -0.48 -1.83
N VAL A 81 12.72 -1.60 -2.56
CA VAL A 81 11.51 -2.17 -3.16
C VAL A 81 10.59 -2.71 -2.08
N ARG A 82 11.11 -3.51 -1.15
CA ARG A 82 10.33 -4.09 -0.05
C ARG A 82 9.66 -3.02 0.82
N ASN A 83 10.44 -2.03 1.27
CA ASN A 83 9.93 -1.02 2.21
C ASN A 83 8.93 -0.05 1.53
N ASN A 84 9.26 0.44 0.34
CA ASN A 84 8.38 1.38 -0.36
C ASN A 84 7.19 0.66 -1.02
N GLY A 85 7.37 -0.54 -1.55
CA GLY A 85 6.28 -1.37 -2.06
C GLY A 85 5.31 -1.79 -0.95
N GLY A 86 5.83 -2.23 0.20
CA GLY A 86 5.03 -2.52 1.38
C GLY A 86 4.30 -1.29 1.90
N GLY A 87 4.98 -0.12 1.96
CA GLY A 87 4.36 1.15 2.33
C GLY A 87 3.22 1.54 1.38
N PHE A 88 3.45 1.47 0.07
CA PHE A 88 2.42 1.75 -0.93
C PHE A 88 1.20 0.83 -0.78
N TYR A 89 1.42 -0.48 -0.73
CA TYR A 89 0.36 -1.48 -0.62
C TYR A 89 -0.46 -1.32 0.66
N ASN A 90 0.23 -1.19 1.81
CA ASN A 90 -0.43 -1.07 3.11
C ASN A 90 -1.24 0.23 3.24
N HIS A 91 -0.78 1.35 2.66
CA HIS A 91 -1.54 2.59 2.68
C HIS A 91 -2.80 2.51 1.81
N ASN A 92 -2.72 1.88 0.64
CA ASN A 92 -3.92 1.65 -0.18
C ASN A 92 -4.97 0.86 0.60
N LEU A 93 -4.57 -0.26 1.21
CA LEU A 93 -5.47 -1.07 2.04
C LEU A 93 -5.99 -0.28 3.26
N PHE A 94 -5.13 0.53 3.90
CA PHE A 94 -5.50 1.31 5.08
C PHE A 94 -6.64 2.29 4.79
N TRP A 95 -6.61 2.99 3.65
CA TRP A 95 -7.69 3.89 3.26
C TRP A 95 -9.01 3.18 3.01
N GLU A 96 -8.97 1.96 2.51
CA GLU A 96 -10.18 1.16 2.23
C GLU A 96 -10.83 0.59 3.50
N ILE A 97 -10.02 0.16 4.48
CA ILE A 97 -10.54 -0.41 5.72
C ILE A 97 -11.01 0.63 6.73
N LEU A 98 -10.56 1.87 6.64
CA LEU A 98 -11.08 2.98 7.43
C LEU A 98 -12.38 3.49 6.81
N THR A 99 -13.49 3.35 7.51
CA THR A 99 -14.82 3.72 7.01
C THR A 99 -15.46 4.76 7.91
N PRO A 100 -15.77 5.98 7.40
CA PRO A 100 -16.55 6.96 8.15
C PRO A 100 -17.89 6.36 8.59
N GLY A 101 -18.19 6.46 9.89
CA GLY A 101 -19.42 5.87 10.45
C GLY A 101 -19.49 4.34 10.38
N GLY A 102 -18.34 3.67 10.29
CA GLY A 102 -18.24 2.22 10.25
C GLY A 102 -18.88 1.51 11.45
N ALA A 103 -19.19 0.23 11.30
CA ALA A 103 -19.79 -0.58 12.35
C ALA A 103 -18.80 -0.83 13.50
N ASN A 104 -19.33 -0.88 14.74
CA ASN A 104 -18.54 -1.19 15.94
C ASN A 104 -18.30 -2.69 16.15
N GLN A 105 -18.92 -3.53 15.32
CA GLN A 105 -18.84 -4.98 15.40
C GLN A 105 -18.58 -5.57 14.01
N PRO A 106 -17.86 -6.69 13.92
CA PRO A 106 -17.67 -7.38 12.65
C PRO A 106 -19.00 -7.94 12.12
N THR A 107 -19.09 -8.14 10.79
CA THR A 107 -20.22 -8.85 10.18
C THR A 107 -20.29 -10.30 10.65
N ALA A 108 -21.44 -10.97 10.46
CA ALA A 108 -21.68 -12.32 10.97
C ALA A 108 -20.56 -13.31 10.58
N GLU A 109 -20.20 -13.39 9.31
CA GLU A 109 -19.14 -14.29 8.81
C GLU A 109 -17.76 -13.98 9.40
N VAL A 110 -17.41 -12.70 9.48
CA VAL A 110 -16.14 -12.26 10.08
C VAL A 110 -16.15 -12.51 11.58
N ALA A 111 -17.30 -12.26 12.26
CA ALA A 111 -17.43 -12.56 13.69
C ALA A 111 -17.26 -14.04 13.99
N GLU A 112 -17.82 -14.94 13.17
CA GLU A 112 -17.63 -16.39 13.31
C GLU A 112 -16.17 -16.79 13.14
N ALA A 113 -15.47 -16.25 12.14
CA ALA A 113 -14.05 -16.51 11.92
C ALA A 113 -13.18 -16.01 13.09
N ILE A 114 -13.46 -14.81 13.60
CA ILE A 114 -12.78 -14.23 14.76
C ILE A 114 -13.02 -15.11 16.00
N ASN A 115 -14.27 -15.50 16.27
CA ASN A 115 -14.60 -16.34 17.42
C ASN A 115 -13.94 -17.72 17.33
N ALA A 116 -13.86 -18.29 16.13
CA ALA A 116 -13.19 -19.56 15.91
C ALA A 116 -11.67 -19.47 16.14
N ALA A 117 -11.02 -18.37 15.73
CA ALA A 117 -9.58 -18.19 15.83
C ALA A 117 -9.12 -17.69 17.21
N PHE A 118 -9.87 -16.78 17.82
CA PHE A 118 -9.47 -16.05 19.03
C PHE A 118 -10.40 -16.27 20.25
N GLY A 119 -11.49 -17.00 20.08
CA GLY A 119 -12.49 -17.26 21.13
C GLY A 119 -13.53 -16.14 21.27
N SER A 120 -13.18 -14.88 21.04
CA SER A 120 -14.11 -13.74 21.06
C SER A 120 -13.54 -12.54 20.32
N PHE A 121 -14.41 -11.60 19.95
CA PHE A 121 -13.98 -10.32 19.36
C PHE A 121 -13.13 -9.48 20.33
N GLU A 122 -13.45 -9.51 21.63
CA GLU A 122 -12.65 -8.80 22.65
C GLU A 122 -11.23 -9.42 22.77
N ALA A 123 -11.10 -10.74 22.75
CA ALA A 123 -9.80 -11.40 22.76
C ALA A 123 -8.98 -11.04 21.49
N PHE A 124 -9.61 -11.03 20.33
CA PHE A 124 -8.99 -10.57 19.09
C PHE A 124 -8.48 -9.12 19.21
N LYS A 125 -9.29 -8.20 19.72
CA LYS A 125 -8.88 -6.80 19.88
C LYS A 125 -7.69 -6.65 20.83
N ASP A 126 -7.67 -7.43 21.92
CA ASP A 126 -6.58 -7.41 22.88
C ASP A 126 -5.27 -7.93 22.25
N GLU A 127 -5.32 -9.06 21.56
CA GLU A 127 -4.15 -9.63 20.87
C GLU A 127 -3.65 -8.74 19.74
N PHE A 128 -4.57 -8.18 18.93
CA PHE A 128 -4.23 -7.27 17.85
C PHE A 128 -3.54 -6.01 18.40
N SER A 129 -4.10 -5.42 19.47
CA SER A 129 -3.53 -4.21 20.08
C SER A 129 -2.15 -4.44 20.66
N LYS A 130 -1.92 -5.61 21.29
CA LYS A 130 -0.59 -6.01 21.78
C LYS A 130 0.42 -6.22 20.68
N ALA A 131 -0.01 -6.76 19.53
CA ALA A 131 0.87 -6.96 18.38
C ALA A 131 1.20 -5.66 17.65
N ALA A 132 0.34 -4.64 17.75
CA ALA A 132 0.51 -3.34 17.11
C ALA A 132 1.30 -2.32 17.96
N ALA A 133 1.49 -2.57 19.27
CA ALA A 133 2.24 -1.72 20.18
C ALA A 133 3.75 -2.01 20.13
#